data_75f0fb2c042fbc909c4d305e379f21f2
#
_entry.id   75f0fb2c042fbc909c4d305e379f21f2
#
_cell.length_a   1.000
_cell.length_b   1.000
_cell.length_c   1.000
_cell.angle_alpha   90.00
_cell.angle_beta   90.00
_cell.angle_gamma   90.00
#
_symmetry.space_group_name_H-M   'P 1'
#
loop_
_entity.id
_entity.type
_entity.pdbx_description
1 polymer ?
#
loop_
_entity_poly.entity_id
_entity_poly.type
_entity_poly.pdbx_seq_one_letter_code
_entity_poly.pdbx_strand_id
1 'polypeptide(L)'
;PGWSVLPAQVSLYPHFLIHISVNQNGEKAPENSMLYMASLQSKGGHVCGGFLISEDFVMTAAHCQVNLTRVVLGTHNIKNVDEGKIRYIEKMYKHESYQNVGTGKDIMLLKVTELNNKLQTIPLPRSEIHLGDNTKCYVAGWGFIKTGGGVVNELRVVDVSVINPRVCREMWGGVPDNVICAGGYKTKKGFCQGDSGGPLVCDGTAVGIVSFNWEKNCNYPDKPNVYTDVSKYLPWIKTILKRTKRSE
;
A
#
# COMPACT_ATOMS: atom_id res chain seq x y z
N PRO A 1 -9.95 -68.65 35.70
CA PRO A 1 -9.04 -67.63 35.31
C PRO A 1 -9.76 -66.63 34.35
N GLY A 2 -10.25 -65.55 34.95
CA GLY A 2 -10.98 -64.54 34.22
C GLY A 2 -10.04 -63.37 33.95
N TRP A 3 -9.98 -62.98 32.71
CA TRP A 3 -9.32 -61.76 32.26
C TRP A 3 -10.36 -60.65 32.24
N SER A 4 -10.27 -59.71 33.16
CA SER A 4 -11.05 -58.47 33.15
C SER A 4 -10.37 -57.48 32.22
N VAL A 5 -11.06 -57.13 31.15
CA VAL A 5 -10.65 -56.05 30.22
C VAL A 5 -11.17 -54.71 30.76
N LEU A 6 -10.27 -53.83 31.15
CA LEU A 6 -10.60 -52.45 31.52
C LEU A 6 -10.94 -51.64 30.25
N PRO A 7 -11.98 -50.82 30.26
CA PRO A 7 -12.29 -49.96 29.11
C PRO A 7 -11.27 -48.80 29.02
N ALA A 8 -10.75 -48.56 27.81
CA ALA A 8 -9.91 -47.44 27.47
C ALA A 8 -10.69 -46.14 27.67
N GLN A 9 -10.21 -45.29 28.56
CA GLN A 9 -10.70 -43.91 28.66
C GLN A 9 -10.29 -43.13 27.43
N VAL A 10 -11.28 -42.78 26.58
CA VAL A 10 -11.10 -41.84 25.52
C VAL A 10 -11.05 -40.45 26.15
N SER A 11 -9.86 -39.86 26.21
CA SER A 11 -9.65 -38.48 26.62
C SER A 11 -10.17 -37.58 25.51
N LEU A 12 -11.34 -36.98 25.73
CA LEU A 12 -11.88 -35.91 24.90
C LEU A 12 -11.09 -34.63 25.20
N TYR A 13 -10.04 -34.38 24.42
CA TYR A 13 -9.48 -33.03 24.35
C TYR A 13 -10.51 -32.12 23.67
N PRO A 14 -10.91 -31.01 24.28
CA PRO A 14 -11.74 -30.03 23.60
C PRO A 14 -10.90 -29.45 22.45
N HIS A 15 -11.28 -29.76 21.22
CA HIS A 15 -10.80 -29.00 20.08
C HIS A 15 -11.25 -27.55 20.27
N PHE A 16 -10.38 -26.72 20.81
CA PHE A 16 -10.46 -25.29 20.64
C PHE A 16 -10.34 -25.03 19.14
N LEU A 17 -11.48 -24.93 18.48
CA LEU A 17 -11.57 -24.26 17.19
C LEU A 17 -11.16 -22.82 17.44
N ILE A 18 -9.87 -22.52 17.25
CA ILE A 18 -9.42 -21.17 17.07
C ILE A 18 -10.14 -20.71 15.80
N HIS A 19 -11.24 -20.00 15.98
CA HIS A 19 -11.80 -19.17 14.94
C HIS A 19 -10.72 -18.13 14.62
N ILE A 20 -9.85 -18.48 13.68
CA ILE A 20 -9.03 -17.49 13.01
C ILE A 20 -10.05 -16.61 12.28
N SER A 21 -10.43 -15.53 12.92
CA SER A 21 -11.14 -14.43 12.28
C SER A 21 -10.22 -13.96 11.18
N VAL A 22 -10.47 -14.41 9.96
CA VAL A 22 -9.80 -13.88 8.76
C VAL A 22 -10.33 -12.47 8.63
N ASN A 23 -9.57 -11.50 9.15
CA ASN A 23 -9.87 -10.09 8.99
C ASN A 23 -9.86 -9.79 7.49
N GLN A 24 -11.05 -9.61 6.94
CA GLN A 24 -11.28 -9.40 5.50
C GLN A 24 -10.59 -8.14 4.96
N ASN A 25 -10.17 -7.21 5.84
CA ASN A 25 -9.66 -5.88 5.51
C ASN A 25 -8.32 -5.58 6.20
N GLY A 26 -7.46 -6.60 6.35
CA GLY A 26 -6.16 -6.47 6.99
C GLY A 26 -6.23 -6.39 8.52
N GLU A 27 -5.08 -6.39 9.14
CA GLU A 27 -4.86 -6.28 10.59
C GLU A 27 -4.15 -4.97 10.92
N LYS A 28 -4.10 -4.60 12.20
CA LYS A 28 -3.24 -3.49 12.63
C LYS A 28 -1.79 -3.86 12.32
N ALA A 29 -1.07 -2.95 11.67
CA ALA A 29 0.36 -3.12 11.47
C ALA A 29 1.07 -3.18 12.83
N PRO A 30 2.13 -3.98 12.99
CA PRO A 30 2.91 -3.98 14.22
C PRO A 30 3.43 -2.58 14.53
N GLU A 31 3.39 -2.18 15.80
CA GLU A 31 3.95 -0.90 16.23
C GLU A 31 5.44 -0.81 15.84
N ASN A 32 5.88 0.38 15.49
CA ASN A 32 7.24 0.66 15.03
C ASN A 32 7.67 -0.10 13.74
N SER A 33 6.75 -0.74 13.04
CA SER A 33 6.97 -1.27 11.70
C SER A 33 6.53 -0.29 10.62
N MET A 34 7.02 -0.45 9.38
CA MET A 34 6.58 0.32 8.21
C MET A 34 6.64 1.85 8.44
N LEU A 35 7.66 2.35 9.17
CA LEU A 35 7.80 3.78 9.48
C LEU A 35 8.13 4.63 8.24
N TYR A 36 8.38 4.01 7.09
CA TYR A 36 8.44 4.66 5.79
C TYR A 36 7.06 5.09 5.25
N MET A 37 5.97 4.60 5.85
CA MET A 37 4.62 4.98 5.42
C MET A 37 4.38 6.47 5.66
N ALA A 38 3.79 7.12 4.65
CA ALA A 38 3.45 8.53 4.66
C ALA A 38 1.94 8.73 4.59
N SER A 39 1.39 9.56 5.48
CA SER A 39 0.01 10.03 5.38
C SER A 39 0.00 11.40 4.72
N LEU A 40 -0.52 11.49 3.51
CA LEU A 40 -0.71 12.73 2.78
C LEU A 40 -2.02 13.38 3.25
N GLN A 41 -1.93 14.62 3.70
CA GLN A 41 -3.06 15.29 4.35
C GLN A 41 -3.41 16.62 3.69
N SER A 42 -4.70 16.88 3.60
CA SER A 42 -5.29 18.20 3.34
C SER A 42 -5.70 18.86 4.66
N LYS A 43 -6.34 20.04 4.60
CA LYS A 43 -6.94 20.68 5.79
C LYS A 43 -7.97 19.78 6.50
N GLY A 44 -8.61 18.87 5.78
CA GLY A 44 -9.61 17.92 6.32
C GLY A 44 -9.03 16.63 6.90
N GLY A 45 -7.71 16.44 6.90
CA GLY A 45 -7.03 15.24 7.40
C GLY A 45 -6.47 14.35 6.29
N HIS A 46 -6.35 13.06 6.56
CA HIS A 46 -5.78 12.06 5.64
C HIS A 46 -6.57 11.94 4.34
N VAL A 47 -5.86 11.96 3.22
CA VAL A 47 -6.42 11.88 1.85
C VAL A 47 -5.88 10.67 1.12
N CYS A 48 -4.57 10.47 1.18
CA CYS A 48 -3.83 9.43 0.46
C CYS A 48 -2.69 8.90 1.31
N GLY A 49 -2.25 7.70 0.97
CA GLY A 49 -0.98 7.14 1.39
C GLY A 49 0.18 7.61 0.52
N GLY A 50 1.37 7.29 0.95
CA GLY A 50 2.63 7.44 0.25
C GLY A 50 3.70 6.69 1.02
N PHE A 51 4.94 6.78 0.56
CA PHE A 51 6.06 6.14 1.23
C PHE A 51 7.38 6.88 0.98
N LEU A 52 8.22 6.92 2.00
CA LEU A 52 9.49 7.63 2.01
C LEU A 52 10.55 6.81 1.26
N ILE A 53 11.13 7.38 0.20
CA ILE A 53 12.15 6.74 -0.63
C ILE A 53 13.56 7.32 -0.43
N SER A 54 13.66 8.54 0.11
CA SER A 54 14.88 9.21 0.57
C SER A 54 14.54 10.11 1.75
N GLU A 55 15.51 10.82 2.31
CA GLU A 55 15.32 11.71 3.49
C GLU A 55 14.32 12.84 3.21
N ASP A 56 14.14 13.22 1.95
CA ASP A 56 13.38 14.37 1.49
C ASP A 56 12.36 14.08 0.37
N PHE A 57 12.22 12.81 -0.05
CA PHE A 57 11.26 12.43 -1.09
C PHE A 57 10.27 11.35 -0.65
N VAL A 58 9.00 11.68 -0.82
CA VAL A 58 7.87 10.76 -0.68
C VAL A 58 7.32 10.41 -2.07
N MET A 59 7.14 9.12 -2.33
CA MET A 59 6.47 8.62 -3.53
C MET A 59 4.99 8.38 -3.24
N THR A 60 4.13 8.73 -4.20
CA THR A 60 2.68 8.57 -4.12
C THR A 60 2.07 8.49 -5.52
N ALA A 61 0.75 8.38 -5.63
CA ALA A 61 0.01 8.40 -6.89
C ALA A 61 -0.23 9.84 -7.40
N ALA A 62 -0.24 10.03 -8.72
CA ALA A 62 -0.50 11.34 -9.32
C ALA A 62 -1.93 11.84 -9.06
N HIS A 63 -2.91 10.94 -8.98
CA HIS A 63 -4.29 11.30 -8.66
C HIS A 63 -4.48 11.83 -7.23
N CYS A 64 -3.49 11.65 -6.35
CA CYS A 64 -3.49 12.18 -4.99
C CYS A 64 -3.21 13.70 -4.93
N GLN A 65 -2.90 14.35 -6.03
CA GLN A 65 -2.69 15.81 -6.08
C GLN A 65 -4.00 16.59 -5.85
N VAL A 66 -4.54 16.53 -4.64
CA VAL A 66 -5.81 17.19 -4.29
C VAL A 66 -5.63 17.99 -3.01
N ASN A 67 -5.38 19.29 -3.11
CA ASN A 67 -5.31 20.22 -1.97
C ASN A 67 -4.42 19.71 -0.81
N LEU A 68 -3.35 19.00 -1.12
CA LEU A 68 -2.38 18.51 -0.14
C LEU A 68 -1.69 19.69 0.54
N THR A 69 -1.57 19.65 1.86
CA THR A 69 -0.94 20.70 2.66
C THR A 69 0.27 20.20 3.42
N ARG A 70 0.28 18.94 3.84
CA ARG A 70 1.35 18.36 4.65
C ARG A 70 1.44 16.84 4.47
N VAL A 71 2.56 16.30 4.89
CA VAL A 71 2.83 14.85 4.97
C VAL A 71 3.17 14.50 6.41
N VAL A 72 2.60 13.44 6.94
CA VAL A 72 2.90 12.89 8.26
C VAL A 72 3.72 11.63 8.08
N LEU A 73 4.87 11.54 8.74
CA LEU A 73 5.85 10.45 8.61
C LEU A 73 6.23 9.87 9.99
N GLY A 74 6.73 8.61 9.98
CA GLY A 74 7.29 7.99 11.18
C GLY A 74 6.29 7.76 12.30
N THR A 75 5.03 7.49 11.97
CA THR A 75 3.98 7.18 12.95
C THR A 75 3.06 6.07 12.49
N HIS A 76 2.60 5.29 13.44
CA HIS A 76 1.55 4.30 13.25
C HIS A 76 0.15 4.93 13.38
N ASN A 77 0.00 5.91 14.27
CA ASN A 77 -1.27 6.59 14.56
C ASN A 77 -1.22 8.05 14.08
N ILE A 78 -2.14 8.40 13.17
CA ILE A 78 -2.22 9.72 12.55
C ILE A 78 -3.21 10.67 13.24
N LYS A 79 -3.80 10.29 14.38
CA LYS A 79 -4.79 11.11 15.09
C LYS A 79 -4.16 12.27 15.85
N ASN A 80 -3.12 12.00 16.62
CA ASN A 80 -2.43 12.97 17.44
C ASN A 80 -0.96 12.95 17.05
N VAL A 81 -0.55 13.89 16.20
CA VAL A 81 0.77 13.88 15.58
C VAL A 81 1.59 15.06 16.11
N ASP A 82 2.78 14.74 16.63
CA ASP A 82 3.76 15.74 17.03
C ASP A 82 4.27 16.51 15.80
N GLU A 83 4.56 17.80 15.96
CA GLU A 83 5.14 18.65 14.89
C GLU A 83 6.41 18.03 14.27
N GLY A 84 7.21 17.33 15.06
CA GLY A 84 8.39 16.60 14.61
C GLY A 84 8.12 15.52 13.55
N LYS A 85 6.89 15.07 13.38
CA LYS A 85 6.45 14.07 12.36
C LYS A 85 5.80 14.72 11.14
N ILE A 86 5.56 16.02 11.16
CA ILE A 86 4.94 16.78 10.07
C ILE A 86 6.03 17.27 9.12
N ARG A 87 5.77 17.14 7.83
CA ARG A 87 6.57 17.69 6.74
C ARG A 87 5.70 18.55 5.87
N TYR A 88 6.26 19.65 5.41
CA TYR A 88 5.61 20.50 4.44
C TYR A 88 6.08 20.14 3.04
N ILE A 89 5.17 20.23 2.07
CA ILE A 89 5.45 19.89 0.68
C ILE A 89 6.09 21.13 0.05
N GLU A 90 7.35 21.00 -0.35
CA GLU A 90 8.08 22.06 -1.05
C GLU A 90 7.79 22.06 -2.56
N LYS A 91 7.72 20.85 -3.14
CA LYS A 91 7.47 20.69 -4.57
C LYS A 91 6.82 19.35 -4.89
N MET A 92 5.93 19.38 -5.88
CA MET A 92 5.26 18.19 -6.41
C MET A 92 5.77 17.93 -7.84
N TYR A 93 6.24 16.72 -8.08
CA TYR A 93 6.67 16.26 -9.39
C TYR A 93 5.69 15.16 -9.83
N LYS A 94 4.61 15.59 -10.48
CA LYS A 94 3.66 14.69 -11.11
C LYS A 94 4.22 14.25 -12.47
N HIS A 95 4.00 12.98 -12.84
CA HIS A 95 4.42 12.50 -14.16
C HIS A 95 3.72 13.35 -15.25
N GLU A 96 4.49 13.93 -16.14
CA GLU A 96 4.02 14.92 -17.13
C GLU A 96 2.94 14.39 -18.07
N SER A 97 2.98 13.09 -18.34
CA SER A 97 2.00 12.44 -19.22
C SER A 97 0.82 11.80 -18.46
N TYR A 98 0.69 12.05 -17.15
CA TYR A 98 -0.48 11.60 -16.39
C TYR A 98 -1.71 12.43 -16.79
N GLN A 99 -2.80 11.75 -17.11
CA GLN A 99 -4.11 12.36 -17.40
C GLN A 99 -5.17 11.90 -16.39
N ASN A 100 -5.32 10.60 -16.25
CA ASN A 100 -6.22 9.94 -15.28
C ASN A 100 -5.74 8.51 -15.04
N VAL A 101 -6.33 7.84 -14.05
CA VAL A 101 -5.91 6.48 -13.67
C VAL A 101 -6.07 5.46 -14.81
N GLY A 102 -7.09 5.63 -15.67
CA GLY A 102 -7.35 4.74 -16.81
C GLY A 102 -6.32 4.83 -17.94
N THR A 103 -5.52 5.92 -17.99
CA THR A 103 -4.43 6.10 -18.96
C THR A 103 -3.07 5.73 -18.39
N GLY A 104 -3.00 5.33 -17.12
CA GLY A 104 -1.77 4.95 -16.42
C GLY A 104 -0.89 6.13 -16.05
N LYS A 105 0.39 5.87 -15.76
CA LYS A 105 1.39 6.86 -15.33
C LYS A 105 1.00 7.56 -14.02
N ASP A 106 0.26 6.86 -13.18
CA ASP A 106 -0.26 7.36 -11.91
C ASP A 106 0.82 7.33 -10.83
N ILE A 107 1.79 8.22 -10.97
CA ILE A 107 2.96 8.38 -10.10
C ILE A 107 3.31 9.84 -9.89
N MET A 108 3.68 10.18 -8.67
CA MET A 108 4.12 11.52 -8.25
C MET A 108 5.20 11.39 -7.18
N LEU A 109 6.18 12.28 -7.22
CA LEU A 109 7.15 12.49 -6.15
C LEU A 109 6.88 13.82 -5.47
N LEU A 110 6.93 13.81 -4.14
CA LEU A 110 6.84 15.01 -3.31
C LEU A 110 8.19 15.27 -2.69
N LYS A 111 8.79 16.44 -2.98
CA LYS A 111 9.89 16.96 -2.17
C LYS A 111 9.27 17.55 -0.92
N VAL A 112 9.77 17.14 0.22
CA VAL A 112 9.28 17.58 1.53
C VAL A 112 10.43 18.18 2.35
N THR A 113 10.08 19.04 3.31
CA THR A 113 11.07 19.62 4.23
C THR A 113 11.86 18.52 4.94
N GLU A 114 13.18 18.68 5.00
CA GLU A 114 14.07 17.76 5.69
C GLU A 114 13.79 17.72 7.19
N LEU A 115 14.19 16.63 7.80
CA LEU A 115 14.18 16.45 9.24
C LEU A 115 15.58 16.31 9.80
N ASN A 116 15.71 16.77 11.03
CA ASN A 116 16.89 16.48 11.85
C ASN A 116 16.99 15.01 12.29
N ASN A 117 15.97 14.19 12.02
CA ASN A 117 15.89 12.78 12.42
C ASN A 117 15.84 11.87 11.19
N LYS A 118 16.75 10.89 11.14
CA LYS A 118 16.75 9.87 10.10
C LYS A 118 15.53 8.97 10.25
N LEU A 119 14.64 8.99 9.26
CA LEU A 119 13.49 8.12 9.17
C LEU A 119 13.80 6.86 8.34
N GLN A 120 13.02 5.81 8.56
CA GLN A 120 13.09 4.61 7.74
C GLN A 120 12.62 4.92 6.32
N THR A 121 13.40 4.55 5.32
CA THR A 121 13.04 4.56 3.91
C THR A 121 12.79 3.15 3.42
N ILE A 122 12.03 3.01 2.32
CA ILE A 122 11.83 1.73 1.68
C ILE A 122 12.58 1.68 0.34
N PRO A 123 13.31 0.58 0.04
CA PRO A 123 14.01 0.45 -1.23
C PRO A 123 13.02 0.32 -2.40
N LEU A 124 13.46 0.84 -3.56
CA LEU A 124 12.81 0.66 -4.86
C LEU A 124 13.53 -0.44 -5.65
N PRO A 125 12.88 -1.02 -6.69
CA PRO A 125 13.55 -1.92 -7.61
C PRO A 125 14.80 -1.26 -8.22
N ARG A 126 15.86 -2.05 -8.43
CA ARG A 126 17.10 -1.54 -9.05
C ARG A 126 17.04 -1.50 -10.58
N SER A 127 16.20 -2.36 -11.13
CA SER A 127 15.93 -2.51 -12.57
C SER A 127 14.47 -2.87 -12.79
N GLU A 128 14.06 -3.00 -14.04
CA GLU A 128 12.74 -3.54 -14.37
C GLU A 128 12.55 -4.93 -13.77
N ILE A 129 11.37 -5.21 -13.23
CA ILE A 129 11.04 -6.46 -12.54
C ILE A 129 9.90 -7.18 -13.26
N HIS A 130 9.88 -8.50 -13.13
CA HIS A 130 8.79 -9.36 -13.53
C HIS A 130 8.38 -10.19 -12.33
N LEU A 131 7.20 -9.91 -11.78
CA LEU A 131 6.66 -10.65 -10.65
C LEU A 131 5.92 -11.88 -11.16
N GLY A 132 6.25 -13.02 -10.59
CA GLY A 132 5.54 -14.27 -10.87
C GLY A 132 4.12 -14.25 -10.30
N ASP A 133 3.24 -15.05 -10.92
CA ASP A 133 1.89 -15.25 -10.42
C ASP A 133 1.92 -15.75 -8.97
N ASN A 134 0.98 -15.27 -8.16
CA ASN A 134 0.88 -15.59 -6.74
C ASN A 134 2.06 -15.11 -5.86
N THR A 135 2.98 -14.30 -6.38
CA THR A 135 4.01 -13.66 -5.54
C THR A 135 3.32 -12.97 -4.36
N LYS A 136 3.84 -13.25 -3.16
CA LYS A 136 3.31 -12.68 -1.92
C LYS A 136 3.83 -11.28 -1.71
N CYS A 137 2.90 -10.36 -1.51
CA CYS A 137 3.14 -8.96 -1.24
C CYS A 137 2.21 -8.51 -0.12
N TYR A 138 2.38 -7.29 0.34
CA TYR A 138 1.42 -6.66 1.23
C TYR A 138 1.19 -5.20 0.82
N VAL A 139 0.05 -4.68 1.23
CA VAL A 139 -0.31 -3.27 1.12
C VAL A 139 -0.71 -2.76 2.50
N ALA A 140 -0.31 -1.53 2.81
CA ALA A 140 -0.60 -0.91 4.09
C ALA A 140 -1.17 0.51 3.90
N GLY A 141 -1.98 0.96 4.86
CA GLY A 141 -2.54 2.30 4.81
C GLY A 141 -3.51 2.61 5.95
N TRP A 142 -4.04 3.82 5.93
CA TRP A 142 -5.06 4.35 6.84
C TRP A 142 -6.43 4.52 6.15
N GLY A 143 -6.59 3.88 5.00
CA GLY A 143 -7.82 3.95 4.22
C GLY A 143 -9.02 3.26 4.88
N PHE A 144 -10.12 3.24 4.17
CA PHE A 144 -11.36 2.63 4.63
C PHE A 144 -11.20 1.12 4.82
N ILE A 145 -11.80 0.58 5.86
CA ILE A 145 -11.84 -0.86 6.11
C ILE A 145 -13.03 -1.57 5.47
N LYS A 146 -13.94 -0.81 4.85
CA LYS A 146 -15.10 -1.30 4.09
C LYS A 146 -15.59 -0.22 3.15
N THR A 147 -16.32 -0.60 2.11
CA THR A 147 -17.01 0.32 1.19
C THR A 147 -17.90 1.29 1.96
N GLY A 148 -17.78 2.59 1.67
CA GLY A 148 -18.55 3.65 2.35
C GLY A 148 -18.16 3.89 3.80
N GLY A 149 -17.02 3.36 4.25
CA GLY A 149 -16.46 3.59 5.58
C GLY A 149 -15.82 4.97 5.74
N GLY A 150 -14.81 5.03 6.59
CA GLY A 150 -13.97 6.22 6.83
C GLY A 150 -12.53 5.82 7.03
N VAL A 151 -11.64 6.81 6.96
CA VAL A 151 -10.22 6.62 7.29
C VAL A 151 -10.05 6.15 8.73
N VAL A 152 -9.03 5.34 8.98
CA VAL A 152 -8.68 4.86 10.32
C VAL A 152 -7.44 5.58 10.83
N ASN A 153 -7.33 5.69 12.16
CA ASN A 153 -6.20 6.39 12.77
C ASN A 153 -4.93 5.53 12.84
N GLU A 154 -5.10 4.22 12.99
CA GLU A 154 -4.01 3.26 13.16
C GLU A 154 -3.72 2.56 11.85
N LEU A 155 -2.43 2.49 11.50
CA LEU A 155 -1.96 1.83 10.27
C LEU A 155 -2.42 0.38 10.23
N ARG A 156 -2.96 -0.04 9.09
CA ARG A 156 -3.36 -1.42 8.81
C ARG A 156 -2.55 -2.00 7.68
N VAL A 157 -2.42 -3.32 7.65
CA VAL A 157 -1.70 -4.07 6.63
C VAL A 157 -2.49 -5.29 6.20
N VAL A 158 -2.43 -5.63 4.93
CA VAL A 158 -3.07 -6.85 4.38
C VAL A 158 -2.15 -7.51 3.35
N ASP A 159 -2.04 -8.83 3.45
CA ASP A 159 -1.35 -9.64 2.45
C ASP A 159 -2.19 -9.77 1.19
N VAL A 160 -1.53 -9.60 0.06
CA VAL A 160 -2.12 -9.77 -1.27
C VAL A 160 -1.21 -10.63 -2.15
N SER A 161 -1.78 -11.27 -3.17
CA SER A 161 -1.01 -12.04 -4.13
C SER A 161 -1.07 -11.40 -5.49
N VAL A 162 0.05 -11.38 -6.20
CA VAL A 162 0.14 -10.91 -7.59
C VAL A 162 -0.74 -11.79 -8.49
N ILE A 163 -1.46 -11.15 -9.38
CA ILE A 163 -2.38 -11.77 -10.34
C ILE A 163 -1.77 -11.68 -11.74
N ASN A 164 -1.86 -12.79 -12.47
CA ASN A 164 -1.36 -12.86 -13.84
C ASN A 164 -1.83 -11.66 -14.68
N PRO A 165 -0.92 -10.96 -15.38
CA PRO A 165 -1.28 -9.77 -16.17
C PRO A 165 -2.34 -10.04 -17.25
N ARG A 166 -2.36 -11.25 -17.85
CA ARG A 166 -3.39 -11.62 -18.83
C ARG A 166 -4.75 -11.72 -18.16
N VAL A 167 -4.84 -12.42 -17.03
CA VAL A 167 -6.09 -12.54 -16.25
C VAL A 167 -6.59 -11.16 -15.84
N CYS A 168 -5.70 -10.30 -15.35
CA CYS A 168 -6.06 -8.93 -14.97
C CYS A 168 -6.64 -8.15 -16.16
N ARG A 169 -5.97 -8.18 -17.31
CA ARG A 169 -6.43 -7.51 -18.53
C ARG A 169 -7.80 -8.03 -19.00
N GLU A 170 -8.02 -9.33 -18.96
CA GLU A 170 -9.30 -9.96 -19.31
C GLU A 170 -10.42 -9.52 -18.37
N MET A 171 -10.17 -9.56 -17.06
CA MET A 171 -11.16 -9.18 -16.04
C MET A 171 -11.58 -7.71 -16.11
N TRP A 172 -10.68 -6.83 -16.52
CA TRP A 172 -10.96 -5.40 -16.65
C TRP A 172 -11.50 -5.00 -18.05
N GLY A 173 -11.39 -5.89 -19.05
CA GLY A 173 -11.60 -5.50 -20.46
C GLY A 173 -10.51 -4.59 -21.00
N GLY A 174 -9.33 -4.64 -20.39
CA GLY A 174 -8.17 -3.80 -20.62
C GLY A 174 -7.73 -3.05 -19.35
N VAL A 175 -6.43 -2.91 -19.17
CA VAL A 175 -5.80 -2.09 -18.12
C VAL A 175 -4.71 -1.23 -18.75
N PRO A 176 -4.32 -0.11 -18.14
CA PRO A 176 -3.21 0.69 -18.64
C PRO A 176 -1.92 -0.13 -18.71
N ASP A 177 -0.97 0.32 -19.53
CA ASP A 177 0.38 -0.23 -19.52
C ASP A 177 1.09 0.11 -18.20
N ASN A 178 2.12 -0.69 -17.87
CA ASN A 178 2.99 -0.46 -16.72
C ASN A 178 2.24 -0.50 -15.38
N VAL A 179 1.35 -1.49 -15.22
CA VAL A 179 0.65 -1.76 -13.96
C VAL A 179 0.92 -3.18 -13.45
N ILE A 180 0.77 -3.34 -12.15
CA ILE A 180 0.74 -4.62 -11.44
C ILE A 180 -0.67 -4.81 -10.92
N CYS A 181 -1.19 -6.05 -11.01
CA CYS A 181 -2.45 -6.43 -10.42
C CYS A 181 -2.20 -7.35 -9.22
N ALA A 182 -2.82 -7.07 -8.08
CA ALA A 182 -2.68 -7.90 -6.89
C ALA A 182 -3.90 -7.75 -5.97
N GLY A 183 -4.34 -8.86 -5.36
CA GLY A 183 -5.52 -8.85 -4.50
C GLY A 183 -6.82 -8.49 -5.22
N GLY A 184 -7.90 -8.32 -4.47
CA GLY A 184 -9.21 -7.92 -4.99
C GLY A 184 -9.98 -8.97 -5.79
N TYR A 185 -9.32 -9.93 -6.41
CA TYR A 185 -9.92 -10.97 -7.24
C TYR A 185 -9.86 -12.33 -6.55
N LYS A 186 -11.02 -13.02 -6.46
CA LYS A 186 -11.20 -14.30 -5.74
C LYS A 186 -10.75 -14.25 -4.26
N THR A 187 -10.70 -13.06 -3.70
CA THR A 187 -10.30 -12.84 -2.31
C THR A 187 -10.98 -11.58 -1.78
N LYS A 188 -11.09 -11.47 -0.46
CA LYS A 188 -11.56 -10.25 0.21
C LYS A 188 -10.40 -9.36 0.70
N LYS A 189 -9.20 -9.57 0.17
CA LYS A 189 -7.98 -8.86 0.54
C LYS A 189 -7.59 -7.86 -0.53
N GLY A 190 -7.37 -6.62 -0.15
CA GLY A 190 -7.00 -5.53 -1.06
C GLY A 190 -7.02 -4.19 -0.35
N PHE A 191 -6.82 -3.12 -1.10
CA PHE A 191 -6.85 -1.75 -0.60
C PHE A 191 -8.23 -1.09 -0.76
N CYS A 192 -8.46 0.00 -0.06
CA CYS A 192 -9.70 0.78 -0.14
C CYS A 192 -9.42 2.28 -0.30
N GLN A 193 -10.46 3.12 -0.34
CA GLN A 193 -10.33 4.57 -0.43
C GLN A 193 -9.48 5.11 0.73
N GLY A 194 -8.55 6.00 0.42
CA GLY A 194 -7.56 6.52 1.36
C GLY A 194 -6.22 5.77 1.35
N ASP A 195 -6.15 4.52 0.85
CA ASP A 195 -4.89 3.80 0.65
C ASP A 195 -4.17 4.21 -0.64
N SER A 196 -4.83 4.94 -1.53
CA SER A 196 -4.29 5.51 -2.77
C SER A 196 -2.89 6.10 -2.57
N GLY A 197 -1.96 5.78 -3.44
CA GLY A 197 -0.58 6.26 -3.36
C GLY A 197 0.33 5.48 -2.40
N GLY A 198 -0.21 4.63 -1.54
CA GLY A 198 0.57 3.74 -0.67
C GLY A 198 1.32 2.66 -1.45
N PRO A 199 2.32 2.00 -0.84
CA PRO A 199 3.14 1.01 -1.52
C PRO A 199 2.50 -0.36 -1.61
N LEU A 200 2.71 -1.05 -2.72
CA LEU A 200 2.68 -2.51 -2.80
C LEU A 200 4.09 -3.00 -2.53
N VAL A 201 4.27 -3.77 -1.48
CA VAL A 201 5.58 -4.25 -1.03
C VAL A 201 5.70 -5.75 -1.23
N CYS A 202 6.72 -6.16 -1.98
CA CYS A 202 7.08 -7.55 -2.18
C CYS A 202 8.56 -7.73 -1.80
N ASP A 203 8.85 -8.69 -0.94
CA ASP A 203 10.20 -8.95 -0.45
C ASP A 203 10.94 -7.67 0.00
N GLY A 204 10.30 -6.88 0.84
CA GLY A 204 10.85 -5.64 1.42
C GLY A 204 11.09 -4.49 0.43
N THR A 205 10.64 -4.61 -0.82
CA THR A 205 10.81 -3.61 -1.88
C THR A 205 9.46 -3.03 -2.29
N ALA A 206 9.35 -1.72 -2.41
CA ALA A 206 8.15 -1.05 -2.93
C ALA A 206 8.12 -1.20 -4.45
N VAL A 207 7.37 -2.18 -4.93
CA VAL A 207 7.27 -2.53 -6.36
C VAL A 207 6.12 -1.84 -7.07
N GLY A 208 5.10 -1.41 -6.32
CA GLY A 208 3.91 -0.78 -6.87
C GLY A 208 3.39 0.37 -6.03
N ILE A 209 2.52 1.17 -6.63
CA ILE A 209 1.81 2.29 -6.00
C ILE A 209 0.31 2.03 -6.13
N VAL A 210 -0.44 2.06 -5.04
CA VAL A 210 -1.90 1.92 -5.04
C VAL A 210 -2.53 2.95 -5.98
N SER A 211 -3.24 2.47 -7.01
CA SER A 211 -3.84 3.33 -8.04
C SER A 211 -5.38 3.27 -8.03
N PHE A 212 -5.99 2.18 -8.46
CA PHE A 212 -7.45 2.10 -8.51
C PHE A 212 -7.99 0.68 -8.30
N ASN A 213 -9.25 0.60 -7.85
CA ASN A 213 -10.05 -0.60 -7.75
C ASN A 213 -11.39 -0.42 -8.48
N TRP A 214 -12.16 -1.52 -8.62
CA TRP A 214 -13.42 -1.51 -9.32
C TRP A 214 -14.50 -0.74 -8.53
N GLU A 215 -15.04 0.33 -9.14
CA GLU A 215 -16.17 1.11 -8.61
C GLU A 215 -16.03 1.57 -7.16
N LYS A 216 -14.78 1.73 -6.67
CA LYS A 216 -14.48 2.02 -5.25
C LYS A 216 -15.08 0.97 -4.30
N ASN A 217 -15.33 -0.24 -4.80
CA ASN A 217 -15.85 -1.36 -4.03
C ASN A 217 -14.70 -2.05 -3.30
N CYS A 218 -14.74 -2.08 -1.99
CA CYS A 218 -13.75 -2.72 -1.13
C CYS A 218 -14.23 -4.07 -0.56
N ASN A 219 -15.38 -4.54 -1.02
CA ASN A 219 -15.92 -5.83 -0.57
C ASN A 219 -15.42 -7.00 -1.42
N TYR A 220 -14.71 -6.74 -2.54
CA TYR A 220 -14.19 -7.78 -3.44
C TYR A 220 -15.08 -9.08 -3.44
N PRO A 221 -15.03 -10.02 -4.35
CA PRO A 221 -13.83 -10.52 -5.05
C PRO A 221 -13.83 -10.35 -6.56
N ASP A 222 -14.49 -9.36 -7.13
CA ASP A 222 -14.86 -9.39 -8.54
C ASP A 222 -13.71 -9.09 -9.51
N LYS A 223 -12.89 -8.06 -9.20
CA LYS A 223 -11.79 -7.64 -10.08
C LYS A 223 -10.50 -7.41 -9.31
N PRO A 224 -9.34 -7.68 -9.95
CA PRO A 224 -8.04 -7.37 -9.35
C PRO A 224 -7.89 -5.89 -9.01
N ASN A 225 -7.23 -5.60 -7.90
CA ASN A 225 -6.78 -4.24 -7.60
C ASN A 225 -5.56 -3.89 -8.47
N VAL A 226 -5.45 -2.63 -8.87
CA VAL A 226 -4.45 -2.16 -9.83
C VAL A 226 -3.48 -1.17 -9.17
N TYR A 227 -2.20 -1.40 -9.41
CA TYR A 227 -1.07 -0.64 -8.89
C TYR A 227 -0.19 -0.16 -10.04
N THR A 228 0.37 1.05 -9.95
CA THR A 228 1.40 1.51 -10.88
C THR A 228 2.69 0.74 -10.65
N ASP A 229 3.29 0.14 -11.69
CA ASP A 229 4.57 -0.59 -11.61
C ASP A 229 5.74 0.40 -11.50
N VAL A 230 6.33 0.52 -10.30
CA VAL A 230 7.43 1.45 -10.02
C VAL A 230 8.64 1.18 -10.91
N SER A 231 8.92 -0.09 -11.23
CA SER A 231 10.11 -0.48 -12.00
C SER A 231 10.13 0.12 -13.42
N LYS A 232 8.97 0.41 -13.97
CA LYS A 232 8.81 1.03 -15.30
C LYS A 232 9.11 2.54 -15.31
N TYR A 233 9.17 3.17 -14.15
CA TYR A 233 9.39 4.61 -14.00
C TYR A 233 10.76 4.97 -13.40
N LEU A 234 11.67 4.00 -13.23
CA LEU A 234 13.00 4.23 -12.67
C LEU A 234 13.82 5.33 -13.38
N PRO A 235 13.81 5.45 -14.72
CA PRO A 235 14.52 6.55 -15.40
C PRO A 235 13.94 7.91 -15.02
N TRP A 236 12.63 8.05 -14.97
CA TRP A 236 11.94 9.28 -14.58
C TRP A 236 12.25 9.64 -13.11
N ILE A 237 12.13 8.67 -12.18
CA ILE A 237 12.46 8.84 -10.77
C ILE A 237 13.90 9.35 -10.60
N LYS A 238 14.86 8.65 -11.23
CA LYS A 238 16.29 9.01 -11.18
C LYS A 238 16.54 10.44 -11.70
N THR A 239 15.81 10.86 -12.74
CA THR A 239 15.93 12.22 -13.30
C THR A 239 15.51 13.27 -12.29
N ILE A 240 14.37 13.08 -11.61
CA ILE A 240 13.88 14.02 -10.58
C ILE A 240 14.88 14.10 -9.42
N LEU A 241 15.28 12.97 -8.85
CA LEU A 241 16.21 12.92 -7.71
C LEU A 241 17.58 13.55 -8.02
N LYS A 242 18.09 13.42 -9.26
CA LYS A 242 19.35 14.05 -9.69
C LYS A 242 19.24 15.56 -9.89
N ARG A 243 18.11 16.05 -10.42
CA ARG A 243 17.89 17.49 -10.63
C ARG A 243 17.87 18.27 -9.32
N THR A 244 17.29 17.70 -8.30
CA THR A 244 17.15 18.35 -6.99
C THR A 244 18.48 18.50 -6.28
N LYS A 245 19.35 17.46 -6.31
CA LYS A 245 20.72 17.51 -5.75
C LYS A 245 21.67 18.50 -6.43
N ARG A 246 21.34 19.00 -7.63
CA ARG A 246 22.18 19.99 -8.36
C ARG A 246 21.73 21.44 -8.11
N SER A 247 20.58 21.63 -7.50
CA SER A 247 19.99 22.94 -7.21
C SER A 247 20.15 23.35 -5.74
N GLU A 248 20.74 22.50 -4.94
CA GLU A 248 21.27 22.74 -3.60
C GLU A 248 22.78 23.06 -3.66
#